data_54fa381972280108fe2a0f0a256c7260
#
_entry.id   54fa381972280108fe2a0f0a256c7260
#
_cell.length_a   1.000
_cell.length_b   1.000
_cell.length_c   1.000
_cell.angle_alpha   90.00
_cell.angle_beta   90.00
_cell.angle_gamma   90.00
#
_symmetry.space_group_name_H-M   'P 1'
#
loop_
_entity.id
_entity.type
_entity.pdbx_description
1 polymer ?
#
loop_
_entity_poly.entity_id
_entity_poly.type
_entity_poly.pdbx_seq_one_letter_code
_entity_poly.pdbx_strand_id
1 'polypeptide(L)'
;MIIGDQRERVISNIAAAAAAGDFHSKVEVSAPVLTQEQGNAIVQGYLSRRNTPSYKCKAWTARRMANAATRLLNRDTKVVGLEKMAAVTGGAILTCNHFSPLDNTVVRHLTQILGKKRINIISQQTNFAMDGPIGFLMNYADTIPLSDEPHYMLRQLPEILEKLVEKDEFVLIYPEKEMWFNYRKPRPLLRGAYHFAARLNCPVVSCFVEMRDEEAMDTPQFRKVRYVLHILEVLSPDPDKSVRENSIRLCQRDYELKKQAYERAYGKELCYAFEPTDIAGWTGEREQ
;
A
#
# COMPACT_ATOMS: atom_id res chain seq x y z
N MET A 1 1.69 -14.91 -15.03
CA MET A 1 1.77 -13.56 -15.58
C MET A 1 2.25 -12.68 -14.44
N ILE A 2 3.49 -12.27 -14.49
CA ILE A 2 4.05 -11.31 -13.52
C ILE A 2 3.53 -9.96 -13.97
N ILE A 3 2.94 -9.21 -13.05
CA ILE A 3 2.49 -7.84 -13.28
C ILE A 3 3.65 -7.04 -13.86
N GLY A 4 3.51 -6.59 -15.09
CA GLY A 4 4.61 -5.93 -15.83
C GLY A 4 4.51 -6.09 -17.34
N ASP A 5 3.65 -7.01 -17.81
CA ASP A 5 3.29 -7.07 -19.21
C ASP A 5 2.43 -5.84 -19.53
N GLN A 6 2.73 -5.17 -20.63
CA GLN A 6 2.05 -3.95 -21.11
C GLN A 6 2.35 -2.67 -20.26
N ARG A 7 3.55 -2.53 -19.70
CA ARG A 7 3.95 -1.33 -18.92
C ARG A 7 3.68 -0.02 -19.67
N GLU A 8 3.93 0.03 -20.97
CA GLU A 8 3.67 1.23 -21.79
C GLU A 8 2.17 1.58 -21.83
N ARG A 9 1.30 0.57 -21.95
CA ARG A 9 -0.14 0.79 -21.91
C ARG A 9 -0.59 1.29 -20.54
N VAL A 10 -0.03 0.75 -19.47
CA VAL A 10 -0.30 1.24 -18.10
C VAL A 10 0.18 2.69 -17.96
N ILE A 11 1.37 3.04 -18.47
CA ILE A 11 1.87 4.43 -18.45
C ILE A 11 0.96 5.36 -19.26
N SER A 12 0.48 4.92 -20.42
CA SER A 12 -0.49 5.69 -21.21
C SER A 12 -1.80 5.92 -20.44
N ASN A 13 -2.28 4.89 -19.73
CA ASN A 13 -3.48 5.01 -18.88
C ASN A 13 -3.23 5.97 -17.70
N ILE A 14 -2.02 5.95 -17.10
CA ILE A 14 -1.63 6.89 -16.04
C ILE A 14 -1.66 8.32 -16.57
N ALA A 15 -1.06 8.57 -17.75
CA ALA A 15 -1.04 9.89 -18.35
C ALA A 15 -2.46 10.41 -18.65
N ALA A 16 -3.33 9.55 -19.19
CA ALA A 16 -4.73 9.88 -19.46
C ALA A 16 -5.51 10.18 -18.18
N ALA A 17 -5.34 9.37 -17.13
CA ALA A 17 -5.99 9.55 -15.83
C ALA A 17 -5.51 10.85 -15.15
N ALA A 18 -4.21 11.13 -15.19
CA ALA A 18 -3.65 12.38 -14.65
C ALA A 18 -4.18 13.62 -15.40
N ALA A 19 -4.27 13.56 -16.73
CA ALA A 19 -4.83 14.64 -17.54
C ALA A 19 -6.32 14.88 -17.25
N ALA A 20 -7.07 13.81 -16.93
CA ALA A 20 -8.49 13.89 -16.54
C ALA A 20 -8.68 14.30 -15.06
N GLY A 21 -7.63 14.37 -14.26
CA GLY A 21 -7.73 14.61 -12.80
C GLY A 21 -8.34 13.43 -12.03
N ASP A 22 -8.41 12.24 -12.64
CA ASP A 22 -8.95 11.02 -12.00
C ASP A 22 -7.85 10.19 -11.36
N PHE A 23 -7.38 10.64 -10.19
CA PHE A 23 -6.26 10.05 -9.47
C PHE A 23 -6.59 8.74 -8.74
N HIS A 24 -7.83 8.31 -8.75
CA HIS A 24 -8.29 7.07 -8.11
C HIS A 24 -8.73 6.01 -9.12
N SER A 25 -8.56 6.27 -10.42
CA SER A 25 -8.91 5.32 -11.46
C SER A 25 -7.92 4.15 -11.52
N LYS A 26 -8.44 3.01 -11.94
CA LYS A 26 -7.67 1.80 -12.19
C LYS A 26 -6.95 1.93 -13.53
N VAL A 27 -5.64 1.90 -13.52
CA VAL A 27 -4.78 2.02 -14.70
C VAL A 27 -4.24 0.67 -15.18
N GLU A 28 -4.24 -0.33 -14.32
CA GLU A 28 -3.79 -1.69 -14.62
C GLU A 28 -4.73 -2.40 -15.59
N VAL A 29 -4.15 -3.08 -16.59
CA VAL A 29 -4.89 -3.69 -17.70
C VAL A 29 -5.39 -5.10 -17.38
N SER A 30 -4.69 -5.84 -16.52
CA SER A 30 -4.87 -7.29 -16.33
C SER A 30 -5.54 -7.69 -15.02
N ALA A 31 -6.12 -6.76 -14.28
CA ALA A 31 -6.74 -7.11 -13.01
C ALA A 31 -8.07 -7.85 -13.22
N PRO A 32 -8.33 -8.93 -12.43
CA PRO A 32 -9.60 -9.64 -12.49
C PRO A 32 -10.79 -8.68 -12.28
N VAL A 33 -11.85 -8.89 -13.04
CA VAL A 33 -13.14 -8.22 -12.81
C VAL A 33 -14.03 -9.19 -12.06
N LEU A 34 -14.54 -8.78 -10.91
CA LEU A 34 -15.41 -9.60 -10.08
C LEU A 34 -16.84 -9.06 -10.14
N THR A 35 -17.82 -9.95 -10.14
CA THR A 35 -19.20 -9.59 -9.81
C THR A 35 -19.30 -9.30 -8.31
N GLN A 36 -20.35 -8.59 -7.91
CA GLN A 36 -20.59 -8.34 -6.47
C GLN A 36 -20.74 -9.63 -5.67
N GLU A 37 -21.39 -10.63 -6.25
CA GLU A 37 -21.58 -11.95 -5.64
C GLU A 37 -20.22 -12.66 -5.41
N GLN A 38 -19.35 -12.66 -6.41
CA GLN A 38 -17.99 -13.18 -6.29
C GLN A 38 -17.18 -12.46 -5.22
N GLY A 39 -17.28 -11.12 -5.17
CA GLY A 39 -16.63 -10.32 -4.13
C GLY A 39 -17.14 -10.69 -2.73
N ASN A 40 -18.45 -10.81 -2.55
CA ASN A 40 -19.05 -11.23 -1.28
C ASN A 40 -18.62 -12.64 -0.88
N ALA A 41 -18.55 -13.57 -1.83
CA ALA A 41 -18.08 -14.94 -1.58
C ALA A 41 -16.62 -14.98 -1.08
N ILE A 42 -15.74 -14.11 -1.60
CA ILE A 42 -14.37 -13.97 -1.13
C ILE A 42 -14.33 -13.54 0.34
N VAL A 43 -15.11 -12.53 0.71
CA VAL A 43 -15.19 -12.03 2.09
C VAL A 43 -15.72 -13.11 3.04
N GLN A 44 -16.82 -13.75 2.68
CA GLN A 44 -17.40 -14.83 3.50
C GLN A 44 -16.44 -16.02 3.63
N GLY A 45 -15.76 -16.39 2.54
CA GLY A 45 -14.71 -17.40 2.56
C GLY A 45 -13.52 -17.00 3.45
N TYR A 46 -13.10 -15.75 3.47
CA TYR A 46 -12.07 -15.25 4.38
C TYR A 46 -12.53 -15.34 5.85
N LEU A 47 -13.72 -14.87 6.15
CA LEU A 47 -14.26 -14.85 7.52
C LEU A 47 -14.41 -16.26 8.10
N SER A 48 -14.92 -17.20 7.32
CA SER A 48 -15.15 -18.58 7.76
C SER A 48 -13.85 -19.35 8.02
N ARG A 49 -12.81 -19.11 7.19
CA ARG A 49 -11.56 -19.88 7.26
C ARG A 49 -10.46 -19.27 8.12
N ARG A 50 -10.42 -17.93 8.33
CA ARG A 50 -9.29 -17.23 8.96
C ARG A 50 -8.87 -17.73 10.33
N ASN A 51 -9.78 -18.34 11.08
CA ASN A 51 -9.53 -18.87 12.42
C ASN A 51 -9.22 -20.37 12.45
N THR A 52 -9.36 -21.07 11.32
CA THR A 52 -9.13 -22.52 11.25
C THR A 52 -7.66 -22.89 11.36
N PRO A 53 -7.31 -24.07 11.91
CA PRO A 53 -5.92 -24.53 11.97
C PRO A 53 -5.26 -24.62 10.59
N SER A 54 -6.00 -25.08 9.57
CA SER A 54 -5.50 -25.14 8.18
C SER A 54 -5.12 -23.78 7.64
N TYR A 55 -5.96 -22.77 7.84
CA TYR A 55 -5.64 -21.39 7.43
C TYR A 55 -4.40 -20.86 8.16
N LYS A 56 -4.30 -21.09 9.47
CA LYS A 56 -3.16 -20.64 10.28
C LYS A 56 -1.84 -21.25 9.81
N CYS A 57 -1.84 -22.52 9.41
CA CYS A 57 -0.67 -23.21 8.84
C CYS A 57 -0.26 -22.59 7.49
N LYS A 58 -1.22 -22.41 6.57
CA LYS A 58 -0.98 -21.76 5.28
C LYS A 58 -0.50 -20.31 5.45
N ALA A 59 -1.09 -19.56 6.37
CA ALA A 59 -0.68 -18.18 6.67
C ALA A 59 0.74 -18.11 7.26
N TRP A 60 1.11 -19.07 8.10
CA TRP A 60 2.48 -19.18 8.60
C TRP A 60 3.48 -19.41 7.44
N THR A 61 3.18 -20.32 6.53
CA THR A 61 4.01 -20.62 5.35
C THR A 61 4.10 -19.39 4.42
N ALA A 62 2.96 -18.81 4.05
CA ALA A 62 2.90 -17.64 3.18
C ALA A 62 3.69 -16.44 3.76
N ARG A 63 3.56 -16.21 5.06
CA ARG A 63 4.31 -15.17 5.76
C ARG A 63 5.82 -15.41 5.71
N ARG A 64 6.28 -16.65 5.90
CA ARG A 64 7.71 -16.98 5.78
C ARG A 64 8.23 -16.73 4.38
N MET A 65 7.46 -17.13 3.35
CA MET A 65 7.79 -16.86 1.96
C MET A 65 7.86 -15.34 1.69
N ALA A 66 6.83 -14.59 2.10
CA ALA A 66 6.80 -13.14 1.96
C ALA A 66 7.96 -12.44 2.68
N ASN A 67 8.29 -12.89 3.89
CA ASN A 67 9.41 -12.34 4.66
C ASN A 67 10.77 -12.65 4.03
N ALA A 68 10.96 -13.84 3.45
CA ALA A 68 12.18 -14.19 2.73
C ALA A 68 12.32 -13.36 1.44
N ALA A 69 11.25 -13.26 0.66
CA ALA A 69 11.21 -12.41 -0.53
C ALA A 69 11.49 -10.94 -0.20
N THR A 70 10.91 -10.43 0.89
CA THR A 70 11.16 -9.06 1.39
C THR A 70 12.65 -8.80 1.64
N ARG A 71 13.34 -9.71 2.32
CA ARG A 71 14.77 -9.57 2.60
C ARG A 71 15.62 -9.54 1.33
N LEU A 72 15.25 -10.36 0.35
CA LEU A 72 15.96 -10.42 -0.92
C LEU A 72 15.73 -9.16 -1.74
N LEU A 73 14.47 -8.73 -1.87
CA LEU A 73 14.09 -7.60 -2.72
C LEU A 73 14.49 -6.24 -2.13
N ASN A 74 14.58 -6.15 -0.81
CA ASN A 74 14.82 -4.88 -0.11
C ASN A 74 16.18 -4.81 0.60
N ARG A 75 17.15 -5.64 0.23
CA ARG A 75 18.48 -5.61 0.87
C ARG A 75 19.18 -4.26 0.71
N ASP A 76 18.93 -3.54 -0.38
CA ASP A 76 19.50 -2.24 -0.70
C ASP A 76 18.54 -1.08 -0.41
N THR A 77 17.32 -1.37 0.08
CA THR A 77 16.34 -0.37 0.48
C THR A 77 16.78 0.33 1.78
N LYS A 78 16.88 1.65 1.73
CA LYS A 78 17.19 2.47 2.91
C LYS A 78 15.91 2.87 3.63
N VAL A 79 15.96 2.92 4.97
CA VAL A 79 14.89 3.46 5.81
C VAL A 79 15.39 4.72 6.51
N VAL A 80 14.67 5.81 6.36
CA VAL A 80 14.99 7.14 6.93
C VAL A 80 13.88 7.53 7.90
N GLY A 81 14.24 8.12 9.04
CA GLY A 81 13.29 8.54 10.07
C GLY A 81 12.88 7.41 11.02
N LEU A 82 13.67 6.35 11.13
CA LEU A 82 13.38 5.20 12.00
C LEU A 82 13.18 5.59 13.48
N GLU A 83 13.87 6.62 13.92
CA GLU A 83 13.77 7.17 15.28
C GLU A 83 12.35 7.64 15.63
N LYS A 84 11.56 8.05 14.65
CA LYS A 84 10.15 8.48 14.84
C LYS A 84 9.25 7.33 15.29
N MET A 85 9.64 6.09 15.00
CA MET A 85 8.89 4.91 15.44
C MET A 85 8.90 4.74 16.95
N ALA A 86 9.77 5.41 17.70
CA ALA A 86 9.76 5.44 19.17
C ALA A 86 8.45 6.01 19.74
N ALA A 87 7.72 6.83 18.97
CA ALA A 87 6.42 7.35 19.37
C ALA A 87 5.27 6.32 19.22
N VAL A 88 5.51 5.16 18.61
CA VAL A 88 4.52 4.10 18.41
C VAL A 88 4.66 3.06 19.52
N THR A 89 3.80 3.12 20.53
CA THR A 89 3.82 2.24 21.71
C THR A 89 2.97 0.98 21.56
N GLY A 90 2.19 0.86 20.47
CA GLY A 90 1.25 -0.26 20.26
C GLY A 90 1.04 -0.58 18.79
N GLY A 91 -0.17 -0.99 18.44
CA GLY A 91 -0.59 -1.17 17.05
C GLY A 91 -0.77 0.16 16.33
N ALA A 92 -0.58 0.16 15.01
CA ALA A 92 -0.68 1.36 14.19
C ALA A 92 -1.19 1.07 12.79
N ILE A 93 -1.80 2.06 12.14
CA ILE A 93 -2.04 2.05 10.71
C ILE A 93 -0.85 2.70 10.01
N LEU A 94 -0.27 2.01 9.03
CA LEU A 94 0.77 2.55 8.17
C LEU A 94 0.13 2.98 6.85
N THR A 95 0.49 4.15 6.36
CA THR A 95 0.06 4.65 5.04
C THR A 95 1.27 4.89 4.17
N CYS A 96 1.17 4.53 2.88
CA CYS A 96 2.26 4.69 1.92
C CYS A 96 1.70 5.02 0.53
N ASN A 97 2.52 5.57 -0.36
CA ASN A 97 2.20 5.66 -1.79
C ASN A 97 2.17 4.26 -2.42
N HIS A 98 1.31 4.08 -3.44
CA HIS A 98 1.03 2.76 -4.05
C HIS A 98 1.50 2.73 -5.51
N PHE A 99 2.67 2.12 -5.74
CA PHE A 99 3.39 2.24 -7.02
C PHE A 99 3.82 0.90 -7.64
N SER A 100 3.73 -0.22 -6.90
CA SER A 100 4.18 -1.52 -7.39
C SER A 100 3.41 -2.65 -6.73
N PRO A 101 3.19 -3.77 -7.42
CA PRO A 101 2.61 -4.97 -6.80
C PRO A 101 3.44 -5.51 -5.61
N LEU A 102 4.70 -5.13 -5.56
CA LEU A 102 5.66 -5.56 -4.54
C LEU A 102 5.99 -4.45 -3.52
N ASP A 103 5.36 -3.28 -3.61
CA ASP A 103 5.64 -2.13 -2.73
C ASP A 103 5.36 -2.43 -1.25
N ASN A 104 4.40 -3.32 -0.96
CA ASN A 104 4.18 -3.80 0.40
C ASN A 104 5.43 -4.45 1.02
N THR A 105 6.36 -4.99 0.20
CA THR A 105 7.61 -5.55 0.70
C THR A 105 8.52 -4.46 1.28
N VAL A 106 8.47 -3.24 0.76
CA VAL A 106 9.23 -2.10 1.30
C VAL A 106 8.75 -1.75 2.71
N VAL A 107 7.43 -1.72 2.93
CA VAL A 107 6.87 -1.47 4.26
C VAL A 107 7.06 -2.68 5.19
N ARG A 108 6.96 -3.90 4.66
CA ARG A 108 7.29 -5.12 5.41
C ARG A 108 8.76 -5.15 5.85
N HIS A 109 9.68 -4.60 5.06
CA HIS A 109 11.08 -4.46 5.43
C HIS A 109 11.24 -3.58 6.69
N LEU A 110 10.53 -2.45 6.76
CA LEU A 110 10.48 -1.64 7.98
C LEU A 110 10.02 -2.47 9.18
N THR A 111 8.95 -3.26 9.04
CA THR A 111 8.46 -4.08 10.16
C THR A 111 9.45 -5.14 10.60
N GLN A 112 10.26 -5.68 9.67
CA GLN A 112 11.36 -6.60 10.01
C GLN A 112 12.47 -5.91 10.80
N ILE A 113 12.85 -4.68 10.43
CA ILE A 113 13.85 -3.87 11.19
C ILE A 113 13.34 -3.62 12.61
N LEU A 114 12.05 -3.36 12.79
CA LEU A 114 11.41 -3.15 14.09
C LEU A 114 11.19 -4.45 14.90
N GLY A 115 11.61 -5.60 14.39
CA GLY A 115 11.40 -6.90 15.04
C GLY A 115 9.96 -7.38 15.08
N LYS A 116 9.04 -6.73 14.34
CA LYS A 116 7.64 -7.16 14.25
C LYS A 116 7.53 -8.43 13.40
N LYS A 117 6.71 -9.38 13.85
CA LYS A 117 6.55 -10.68 13.19
C LYS A 117 5.74 -10.63 11.90
N ARG A 118 4.83 -9.66 11.78
CA ARG A 118 3.90 -9.51 10.65
C ARG A 118 3.51 -8.06 10.39
N ILE A 119 2.99 -7.84 9.21
CA ILE A 119 2.21 -6.66 8.83
C ILE A 119 0.95 -7.16 8.14
N ASN A 120 -0.19 -6.65 8.57
CA ASN A 120 -1.47 -6.94 7.94
C ASN A 120 -1.71 -5.93 6.82
N ILE A 121 -2.25 -6.36 5.67
CA ILE A 121 -2.39 -5.52 4.49
C ILE A 121 -3.85 -5.50 4.05
N ILE A 122 -4.46 -4.33 4.02
CA ILE A 122 -5.78 -4.17 3.41
C ILE A 122 -5.64 -4.23 1.89
N SER A 123 -6.36 -5.14 1.26
CA SER A 123 -6.23 -5.41 -0.18
C SER A 123 -7.60 -5.58 -0.84
N GLN A 124 -7.73 -5.13 -2.08
CA GLN A 124 -8.97 -5.27 -2.86
C GLN A 124 -9.34 -6.75 -3.06
N GLN A 125 -10.63 -7.05 -3.11
CA GLN A 125 -11.16 -8.41 -3.33
C GLN A 125 -10.60 -9.07 -4.58
N THR A 126 -10.36 -8.31 -5.64
CA THR A 126 -9.81 -8.80 -6.90
C THR A 126 -8.46 -9.52 -6.73
N ASN A 127 -7.64 -9.10 -5.77
CA ASN A 127 -6.36 -9.72 -5.49
C ASN A 127 -6.48 -11.12 -4.89
N PHE A 128 -7.59 -11.41 -4.21
CA PHE A 128 -7.87 -12.74 -3.64
C PHE A 128 -8.34 -13.75 -4.70
N ALA A 129 -8.76 -13.29 -5.87
CA ALA A 129 -9.13 -14.11 -7.02
C ALA A 129 -7.94 -14.47 -7.93
N MET A 130 -6.73 -14.01 -7.61
CA MET A 130 -5.54 -14.39 -8.36
C MET A 130 -5.17 -15.85 -8.12
N ASP A 131 -4.65 -16.50 -9.16
CA ASP A 131 -4.22 -17.90 -9.10
C ASP A 131 -2.71 -18.05 -8.80
N GLY A 132 -2.30 -19.29 -8.56
CA GLY A 132 -0.90 -19.67 -8.41
C GLY A 132 -0.22 -19.14 -7.15
N PRO A 133 1.12 -18.99 -7.16
CA PRO A 133 1.89 -18.55 -5.99
C PRO A 133 1.50 -17.14 -5.50
N ILE A 134 1.15 -16.23 -6.43
CA ILE A 134 0.71 -14.87 -6.09
C ILE A 134 -0.64 -14.93 -5.38
N GLY A 135 -1.59 -15.69 -5.92
CA GLY A 135 -2.89 -15.91 -5.27
C GLY A 135 -2.76 -16.54 -3.90
N PHE A 136 -1.82 -17.49 -3.72
CA PHE A 136 -1.51 -18.04 -2.40
C PHE A 136 -1.02 -16.96 -1.42
N LEU A 137 -0.11 -16.08 -1.83
CA LEU A 137 0.35 -14.98 -0.99
C LEU A 137 -0.78 -13.98 -0.70
N MET A 138 -1.58 -13.61 -1.71
CA MET A 138 -2.72 -12.71 -1.54
C MET A 138 -3.78 -13.28 -0.59
N ASN A 139 -3.94 -14.59 -0.52
CA ASN A 139 -4.91 -15.22 0.37
C ASN A 139 -4.40 -15.49 1.79
N TYR A 140 -3.06 -15.57 2.00
CA TYR A 140 -2.52 -16.10 3.26
C TYR A 140 -1.37 -15.28 3.88
N ALA A 141 -0.80 -14.28 3.17
CA ALA A 141 0.33 -13.50 3.71
C ALA A 141 -0.13 -12.28 4.54
N ASP A 142 -1.04 -12.51 5.49
CA ASP A 142 -1.62 -11.49 6.38
C ASP A 142 -2.41 -10.41 5.63
N THR A 143 -3.05 -10.77 4.52
CA THR A 143 -3.93 -9.89 3.76
C THR A 143 -5.37 -9.96 4.27
N ILE A 144 -6.05 -8.83 4.25
CA ILE A 144 -7.44 -8.65 4.70
C ILE A 144 -8.22 -8.04 3.54
N PRO A 145 -9.31 -8.66 3.08
CA PRO A 145 -10.08 -8.14 1.96
C PRO A 145 -10.76 -6.81 2.30
N LEU A 146 -10.69 -5.87 1.37
CA LEU A 146 -11.54 -4.69 1.33
C LEU A 146 -12.77 -5.02 0.49
N SER A 147 -13.96 -4.59 0.91
CA SER A 147 -15.23 -4.92 0.24
C SER A 147 -16.12 -3.70 0.16
N ASP A 148 -17.07 -3.72 -0.77
CA ASP A 148 -18.16 -2.74 -0.84
C ASP A 148 -19.41 -3.20 -0.04
N GLU A 149 -19.35 -4.38 0.61
CA GLU A 149 -20.45 -4.92 1.43
C GLU A 149 -20.56 -4.12 2.74
N PRO A 150 -21.70 -3.40 2.97
CA PRO A 150 -21.80 -2.45 4.09
C PRO A 150 -21.67 -3.08 5.47
N HIS A 151 -22.24 -4.26 5.71
CA HIS A 151 -22.18 -4.92 7.02
C HIS A 151 -20.72 -5.31 7.36
N TYR A 152 -19.98 -5.85 6.37
CA TYR A 152 -18.57 -6.16 6.53
C TYR A 152 -17.75 -4.89 6.86
N MET A 153 -17.92 -3.85 6.04
CA MET A 153 -17.14 -2.61 6.19
C MET A 153 -17.43 -1.84 7.47
N LEU A 154 -18.70 -1.83 7.92
CA LEU A 154 -19.12 -1.03 9.08
C LEU A 154 -18.98 -1.78 10.41
N ARG A 155 -18.95 -3.11 10.40
CA ARG A 155 -18.95 -3.96 11.59
C ARG A 155 -17.75 -4.89 11.66
N GLN A 156 -17.64 -5.81 10.71
CA GLN A 156 -16.67 -6.92 10.79
C GLN A 156 -15.22 -6.47 10.56
N LEU A 157 -14.98 -5.63 9.56
CA LEU A 157 -13.62 -5.12 9.31
C LEU A 157 -13.08 -4.28 10.48
N PRO A 158 -13.82 -3.32 11.04
CA PRO A 158 -13.37 -2.61 12.24
C PRO A 158 -13.04 -3.52 13.41
N GLU A 159 -13.87 -4.53 13.70
CA GLU A 159 -13.59 -5.51 14.77
C GLU A 159 -12.32 -6.33 14.52
N ILE A 160 -12.03 -6.62 13.23
CA ILE A 160 -10.79 -7.30 12.85
C ILE A 160 -9.60 -6.39 13.13
N LEU A 161 -9.68 -5.13 12.70
CA LEU A 161 -8.60 -4.15 12.86
C LEU A 161 -8.35 -3.83 14.34
N GLU A 162 -9.39 -3.69 15.14
CA GLU A 162 -9.31 -3.47 16.59
C GLU A 162 -8.48 -4.58 17.27
N LYS A 163 -8.82 -5.85 17.01
CA LYS A 163 -8.08 -7.00 17.52
C LYS A 163 -6.62 -7.07 17.07
N LEU A 164 -6.27 -6.48 15.95
CA LEU A 164 -4.88 -6.39 15.46
C LEU A 164 -4.14 -5.28 16.20
N VAL A 165 -4.77 -4.11 16.32
CA VAL A 165 -4.19 -2.96 17.04
C VAL A 165 -3.97 -3.30 18.52
N GLU A 166 -4.92 -3.98 19.18
CA GLU A 166 -4.80 -4.46 20.57
C GLU A 166 -3.64 -5.46 20.77
N LYS A 167 -3.21 -6.14 19.71
CA LYS A 167 -2.07 -7.06 19.72
C LYS A 167 -0.76 -6.41 19.26
N ASP A 168 -0.69 -5.10 19.26
CA ASP A 168 0.45 -4.32 18.79
C ASP A 168 0.87 -4.64 17.34
N GLU A 169 -0.08 -5.09 16.51
CA GLU A 169 0.18 -5.38 15.10
C GLU A 169 -0.02 -4.15 14.22
N PHE A 170 0.73 -4.11 13.12
CA PHE A 170 0.63 -3.03 12.14
C PHE A 170 -0.31 -3.43 11.00
N VAL A 171 -1.05 -2.43 10.51
CA VAL A 171 -1.96 -2.55 9.37
C VAL A 171 -1.56 -1.57 8.28
N LEU A 172 -1.17 -2.06 7.12
CA LEU A 172 -0.88 -1.24 5.95
C LEU A 172 -2.15 -0.98 5.15
N ILE A 173 -2.41 0.28 4.90
CA ILE A 173 -3.50 0.74 4.03
C ILE A 173 -2.92 1.74 3.03
N TYR A 174 -3.17 1.53 1.75
CA TYR A 174 -2.81 2.48 0.69
C TYR A 174 -3.95 3.48 0.48
N PRO A 175 -3.82 4.73 0.98
CA PRO A 175 -4.91 5.70 0.90
C PRO A 175 -5.13 6.26 -0.51
N GLU A 176 -4.22 5.99 -1.43
CA GLU A 176 -4.35 6.32 -2.85
C GLU A 176 -5.32 5.39 -3.61
N LYS A 177 -5.77 4.28 -2.99
CA LYS A 177 -6.70 3.26 -3.48
C LYS A 177 -6.09 2.35 -4.55
N GLU A 178 -5.83 2.88 -5.73
CA GLU A 178 -5.32 2.12 -6.87
C GLU A 178 -3.81 2.23 -6.98
N MET A 179 -3.17 1.18 -7.50
CA MET A 179 -1.74 1.19 -7.79
C MET A 179 -1.48 1.88 -9.13
N TRP A 180 -0.51 2.81 -9.15
CA TRP A 180 -0.02 3.41 -10.38
C TRP A 180 1.45 3.07 -10.57
N PHE A 181 1.73 2.23 -11.54
CA PHE A 181 3.06 1.64 -11.77
C PHE A 181 4.17 2.69 -11.79
N ASN A 182 5.10 2.58 -10.86
CA ASN A 182 6.29 3.42 -10.68
C ASN A 182 6.03 4.94 -10.67
N TYR A 183 4.79 5.37 -10.39
CA TYR A 183 4.43 6.78 -10.37
C TYR A 183 4.95 7.46 -9.10
N ARG A 184 5.81 8.47 -9.27
CA ARG A 184 6.55 9.12 -8.18
C ARG A 184 5.72 10.08 -7.35
N LYS A 185 4.73 10.74 -7.98
CA LYS A 185 3.93 11.77 -7.34
C LYS A 185 2.93 11.16 -6.36
N PRO A 186 2.84 11.66 -5.12
CA PRO A 186 1.77 11.26 -4.22
C PRO A 186 0.44 11.76 -4.77
N ARG A 187 -0.56 10.89 -4.81
CA ARG A 187 -1.90 11.22 -5.30
C ARG A 187 -2.82 11.66 -4.16
N PRO A 188 -3.93 12.35 -4.44
CA PRO A 188 -4.92 12.68 -3.43
C PRO A 188 -5.32 11.46 -2.60
N LEU A 189 -5.47 11.62 -1.29
CA LEU A 189 -5.69 10.51 -0.37
C LEU A 189 -7.17 10.35 -0.01
N LEU A 190 -7.66 9.11 0.04
CA LEU A 190 -8.99 8.77 0.54
C LEU A 190 -8.97 8.64 2.07
N ARG A 191 -10.06 9.06 2.71
CA ARG A 191 -10.17 9.14 4.19
C ARG A 191 -10.31 7.79 4.90
N GLY A 192 -10.47 6.66 4.20
CA GLY A 192 -10.78 5.37 4.81
C GLY A 192 -9.79 4.92 5.88
N ALA A 193 -8.48 5.00 5.59
CA ALA A 193 -7.41 4.65 6.54
C ALA A 193 -7.48 5.48 7.83
N TYR A 194 -7.70 6.79 7.67
CA TYR A 194 -7.75 7.75 8.78
C TYR A 194 -9.04 7.66 9.59
N HIS A 195 -10.14 7.23 8.96
CA HIS A 195 -11.38 6.91 9.67
C HIS A 195 -11.17 5.71 10.61
N PHE A 196 -10.51 4.66 10.13
CA PHE A 196 -10.17 3.52 10.99
C PHE A 196 -9.22 3.94 12.12
N ALA A 197 -8.17 4.70 11.83
CA ALA A 197 -7.26 5.19 12.87
C ALA A 197 -7.98 6.00 13.95
N ALA A 198 -8.84 6.94 13.55
CA ALA A 198 -9.63 7.76 14.47
C ALA A 198 -10.62 6.93 15.29
N ARG A 199 -11.31 5.96 14.66
CA ARG A 199 -12.28 5.08 15.33
C ARG A 199 -11.63 4.15 16.35
N LEU A 200 -10.43 3.63 16.02
CA LEU A 200 -9.67 2.71 16.86
C LEU A 200 -8.74 3.43 17.84
N ASN A 201 -8.73 4.75 17.82
CA ASN A 201 -7.82 5.59 18.59
C ASN A 201 -6.35 5.13 18.51
N CYS A 202 -5.90 4.76 17.31
CA CYS A 202 -4.54 4.32 17.06
C CYS A 202 -3.79 5.29 16.15
N PRO A 203 -2.45 5.39 16.25
CA PRO A 203 -1.67 6.29 15.42
C PRO A 203 -1.61 5.85 13.96
N VAL A 204 -1.43 6.83 13.07
CA VAL A 204 -1.06 6.65 11.67
C VAL A 204 0.43 6.93 11.51
N VAL A 205 1.18 5.97 11.00
CA VAL A 205 2.56 6.17 10.59
C VAL A 205 2.55 6.57 9.11
N SER A 206 2.81 7.85 8.85
CA SER A 206 2.94 8.38 7.50
C SER A 206 4.26 7.93 6.89
N CYS A 207 4.19 7.20 5.78
CA CYS A 207 5.35 6.74 5.02
C CYS A 207 5.30 7.24 3.57
N PHE A 208 6.47 7.43 2.99
CA PHE A 208 6.64 7.73 1.57
C PHE A 208 7.83 6.95 1.03
N VAL A 209 7.65 6.26 -0.09
CA VAL A 209 8.74 5.59 -0.80
C VAL A 209 9.22 6.48 -1.93
N GLU A 210 10.45 6.96 -1.80
CA GLU A 210 11.19 7.63 -2.86
C GLU A 210 11.78 6.57 -3.80
N MET A 211 11.62 6.77 -5.09
CA MET A 211 12.10 5.90 -6.17
C MET A 211 13.26 6.57 -6.89
N ARG A 212 14.46 5.98 -6.80
CA ARG A 212 15.68 6.48 -7.42
C ARG A 212 16.06 5.60 -8.58
N ASP A 213 16.22 6.19 -9.77
CA ASP A 213 16.70 5.48 -10.94
C ASP A 213 18.18 5.13 -10.75
N GLU A 214 18.55 3.93 -11.15
CA GLU A 214 19.93 3.49 -11.24
C GLU A 214 20.44 3.59 -12.69
N GLU A 215 21.75 3.53 -12.87
CA GLU A 215 22.35 3.49 -14.22
C GLU A 215 22.08 2.14 -14.91
N ALA A 216 21.98 1.07 -14.13
CA ALA A 216 21.75 -0.27 -14.62
C ALA A 216 20.33 -0.45 -15.17
N MET A 217 20.23 -1.10 -16.32
CA MET A 217 18.96 -1.44 -16.94
C MET A 217 18.33 -2.68 -16.30
N ASP A 218 17.01 -2.65 -16.13
CA ASP A 218 16.15 -3.80 -15.80
C ASP A 218 15.61 -4.47 -17.07
N THR A 219 15.17 -3.63 -18.00
CA THR A 219 14.73 -4.01 -19.37
C THR A 219 15.24 -2.96 -20.36
N PRO A 220 15.13 -3.17 -21.67
CA PRO A 220 15.56 -2.16 -22.67
C PRO A 220 14.93 -0.77 -22.45
N GLN A 221 13.71 -0.71 -21.87
CA GLN A 221 12.94 0.52 -21.68
C GLN A 221 12.91 1.02 -20.24
N PHE A 222 13.46 0.24 -19.30
CA PHE A 222 13.40 0.58 -17.87
C PHE A 222 14.76 0.39 -17.20
N ARG A 223 15.17 1.40 -16.45
CA ARG A 223 16.28 1.32 -15.51
C ARG A 223 15.82 0.60 -14.24
N LYS A 224 16.76 0.00 -13.53
CA LYS A 224 16.50 -0.46 -12.16
C LYS A 224 16.14 0.72 -11.27
N VAL A 225 15.26 0.46 -10.29
CA VAL A 225 14.81 1.47 -9.34
C VAL A 225 15.19 1.02 -7.95
N ARG A 226 15.88 1.89 -7.22
CA ARG A 226 16.17 1.72 -5.79
C ARG A 226 15.16 2.47 -4.95
N TYR A 227 14.77 1.89 -3.83
CA TYR A 227 13.79 2.48 -2.91
C TYR A 227 14.45 3.09 -1.68
N VAL A 228 13.92 4.23 -1.25
CA VAL A 228 14.19 4.81 0.06
C VAL A 228 12.86 5.01 0.76
N LEU A 229 12.64 4.29 1.85
CA LEU A 229 11.43 4.44 2.67
C LEU A 229 11.66 5.57 3.69
N HIS A 230 10.87 6.61 3.59
CA HIS A 230 10.84 7.71 4.54
C HIS A 230 9.67 7.53 5.51
N ILE A 231 9.98 7.48 6.81
CA ILE A 231 8.98 7.64 7.88
C ILE A 231 8.85 9.13 8.10
N LEU A 232 7.70 9.69 7.76
CA LEU A 232 7.51 11.14 7.74
C LEU A 232 7.12 11.69 9.10
N GLU A 233 6.05 11.15 9.69
CA GLU A 233 5.52 11.55 10.99
C GLU A 233 4.62 10.44 11.55
N VAL A 234 4.49 10.40 12.88
CA VAL A 234 3.49 9.57 13.57
C VAL A 234 2.35 10.49 13.99
N LEU A 235 1.17 10.28 13.40
CA LEU A 235 -0.01 11.13 13.55
C LEU A 235 -1.00 10.46 14.50
N SER A 236 -1.26 11.06 15.65
CA SER A 236 -2.24 10.54 16.62
C SER A 236 -3.60 11.22 16.47
N PRO A 237 -4.71 10.49 16.68
CA PRO A 237 -6.01 11.09 16.89
C PRO A 237 -5.98 12.08 18.08
N ASP A 238 -6.74 13.15 17.96
CA ASP A 238 -6.92 14.14 19.00
C ASP A 238 -8.15 13.72 19.84
N PRO A 239 -8.00 13.48 21.16
CA PRO A 239 -9.09 12.99 21.99
C PRO A 239 -10.27 13.98 22.11
N ASP A 240 -10.03 15.27 21.87
CA ASP A 240 -11.05 16.31 21.94
C ASP A 240 -11.85 16.46 20.65
N LYS A 241 -11.51 15.68 19.60
CA LYS A 241 -12.18 15.73 18.30
C LYS A 241 -12.97 14.47 18.01
N SER A 242 -14.05 14.64 17.27
CA SER A 242 -14.84 13.52 16.76
C SER A 242 -14.02 12.66 15.76
N VAL A 243 -14.47 11.42 15.56
CA VAL A 243 -13.89 10.50 14.54
C VAL A 243 -13.85 11.17 13.17
N ARG A 244 -14.91 11.92 12.80
CA ARG A 244 -14.98 12.62 11.52
C ARG A 244 -13.91 13.70 11.40
N GLU A 245 -13.76 14.56 12.40
CA GLU A 245 -12.78 15.64 12.41
C GLU A 245 -11.36 15.10 12.40
N ASN A 246 -11.08 14.07 13.22
CA ASN A 246 -9.80 13.38 13.21
C ASN A 246 -9.48 12.78 11.84
N SER A 247 -10.45 12.10 11.21
CA SER A 247 -10.22 11.49 9.89
C SER A 247 -9.87 12.52 8.81
N ILE A 248 -10.46 13.70 8.87
CA ILE A 248 -10.15 14.81 7.94
C ILE A 248 -8.75 15.35 8.22
N ARG A 249 -8.47 15.70 9.48
CA ARG A 249 -7.19 16.27 9.92
C ARG A 249 -6.02 15.35 9.62
N LEU A 250 -6.13 14.06 9.98
CA LEU A 250 -5.07 13.07 9.73
C LEU A 250 -4.83 12.88 8.24
N CYS A 251 -5.90 12.81 7.43
CA CYS A 251 -5.80 12.67 5.97
C CYS A 251 -5.10 13.87 5.32
N GLN A 252 -5.50 15.08 5.68
CA GLN A 252 -4.90 16.30 5.17
C GLN A 252 -3.42 16.40 5.58
N ARG A 253 -3.09 16.12 6.84
CA ARG A 253 -1.71 16.16 7.33
C ARG A 253 -0.84 15.12 6.63
N ASP A 254 -1.33 13.90 6.46
CA ASP A 254 -0.57 12.84 5.77
C ASP A 254 -0.31 13.21 4.29
N TYR A 255 -1.31 13.78 3.61
CA TYR A 255 -1.13 14.27 2.24
C TYR A 255 -0.05 15.37 2.15
N GLU A 256 -0.10 16.38 3.03
CA GLU A 256 0.90 17.45 3.08
C GLU A 256 2.32 16.91 3.35
N LEU A 257 2.44 15.93 4.23
CA LEU A 257 3.73 15.28 4.51
C LEU A 257 4.28 14.55 3.27
N LYS A 258 3.43 13.82 2.55
CA LYS A 258 3.82 13.10 1.33
C LYS A 258 4.18 14.07 0.20
N LYS A 259 3.41 15.16 0.04
CA LYS A 259 3.73 16.26 -0.89
C LYS A 259 5.12 16.83 -0.61
N GLN A 260 5.37 17.23 0.64
CA GLN A 260 6.68 17.76 1.04
C GLN A 260 7.81 16.74 0.88
N ALA A 261 7.56 15.45 1.13
CA ALA A 261 8.54 14.40 0.92
C ALA A 261 8.90 14.26 -0.57
N TYR A 262 7.90 14.29 -1.45
CA TYR A 262 8.09 14.30 -2.90
C TYR A 262 8.91 15.53 -3.34
N GLU A 263 8.53 16.72 -2.92
CA GLU A 263 9.20 17.97 -3.29
C GLU A 263 10.67 17.98 -2.85
N ARG A 264 10.96 17.48 -1.63
CA ARG A 264 12.35 17.32 -1.16
C ARG A 264 13.13 16.26 -1.91
N ALA A 265 12.50 15.12 -2.23
CA ALA A 265 13.16 13.99 -2.88
C ALA A 265 13.55 14.30 -4.33
N TYR A 266 12.70 15.03 -5.05
CA TYR A 266 12.86 15.27 -6.48
C TYR A 266 13.21 16.72 -6.84
N GLY A 267 13.27 17.62 -5.84
CA GLY A 267 13.69 19.03 -6.04
C GLY A 267 12.73 19.86 -6.88
N LYS A 268 11.45 19.47 -6.96
CA LYS A 268 10.44 20.17 -7.75
C LYS A 268 9.09 20.23 -7.03
N GLU A 269 8.33 21.29 -7.25
CA GLU A 269 6.98 21.45 -6.72
C GLU A 269 6.04 20.38 -7.30
N LEU A 270 5.11 19.89 -6.47
CA LEU A 270 4.12 18.93 -6.89
C LEU A 270 3.12 19.57 -7.86
N CYS A 271 3.18 19.13 -9.10
CA CYS A 271 2.22 19.44 -10.15
C CYS A 271 1.70 18.15 -10.77
N TYR A 272 0.42 18.07 -11.05
CA TYR A 272 -0.19 16.84 -11.59
C TYR A 272 -0.21 16.75 -13.12
N ALA A 273 0.33 17.75 -13.84
CA ALA A 273 0.62 17.58 -15.26
C ALA A 273 1.59 16.39 -15.42
N PHE A 274 1.24 15.45 -16.29
CA PHE A 274 2.05 14.25 -16.51
C PHE A 274 3.32 14.58 -17.29
N GLU A 275 4.44 14.09 -16.80
CA GLU A 275 5.74 14.11 -17.46
C GLU A 275 6.32 12.68 -17.51
N PRO A 276 7.11 12.31 -18.55
CA PRO A 276 7.76 10.99 -18.61
C PRO A 276 8.59 10.67 -17.38
N THR A 277 9.24 11.68 -16.79
CA THR A 277 10.03 11.57 -15.55
C THR A 277 9.20 11.24 -14.30
N ASP A 278 7.88 11.28 -14.37
CA ASP A 278 7.00 10.89 -13.27
C ASP A 278 6.98 9.36 -13.06
N ILE A 279 7.41 8.60 -14.08
CA ILE A 279 7.52 7.15 -13.99
C ILE A 279 8.98 6.78 -13.71
N ALA A 280 9.21 6.22 -12.52
CA ALA A 280 10.55 5.81 -12.13
C ALA A 280 11.11 4.71 -13.05
N GLY A 281 12.35 4.87 -13.45
CA GLY A 281 13.08 3.95 -14.31
C GLY A 281 12.72 4.03 -15.79
N TRP A 282 11.65 4.67 -16.17
CA TRP A 282 11.25 4.70 -17.60
C TRP A 282 12.14 5.63 -18.41
N THR A 283 12.69 5.12 -19.53
CA THR A 283 13.57 5.90 -20.43
C THR A 283 12.82 6.79 -21.40
N GLY A 284 11.51 6.61 -21.54
CA GLY A 284 10.68 7.37 -22.49
C GLY A 284 10.85 6.94 -23.96
N GLU A 285 11.71 5.98 -24.25
CA GLU A 285 11.88 5.46 -25.60
C GLU A 285 10.72 4.51 -25.94
N ARG A 286 10.00 4.82 -27.02
CA ARG A 286 9.02 3.90 -27.61
C ARG A 286 9.76 2.89 -28.45
N GLU A 287 9.37 1.62 -28.41
CA GLU A 287 9.74 0.67 -29.46
C GLU A 287 9.26 1.25 -30.81
N GLN A 288 10.20 1.43 -31.76
CA GLN A 288 9.91 1.81 -33.14
C GLN A 288 9.33 0.64 -33.91
#